data_3f7673a1bd4cb67f80b1e960bee86788
#
_entry.id   3f7673a1bd4cb67f80b1e960bee86788
#
_cell.length_a   1.000
_cell.length_b   1.000
_cell.length_c   1.000
_cell.angle_alpha   90.00
_cell.angle_beta   90.00
_cell.angle_gamma   90.00
#
_symmetry.space_group_name_H-M   'P 1'
#
loop_
_entity.id
_entity.type
_entity.pdbx_description
1 polymer ?
#
loop_
_entity_poly.entity_id
_entity_poly.type
_entity_poly.pdbx_seq_one_letter_code
_entity_poly.pdbx_strand_id
1 'polypeptide(L)'
;MEMEAPHILISTVSPEKGKKIDTFYKHSKYIVKVLAPTELSEALFQYAEYFFEAAHKITEFILYAEHPDIGKLDTYFFSIAFLYRHCMELGLKAIGFQTIQDRDERKKFVKETRHNLAVILSAVEEKMSWTRPKEEMEWLRKYFADLSQKDRESDSFRYPFHIVWEPGDWECEGRFVIKNIFDEQTNIDLVKFANKFEAAYEIIRKWYKKETESAFEWKEVDPVFIETGGYYYVQSVVGYKYRRADFYPYTKAYLETANYLKWYMKNATDSGNCDYNARLFLPMCYLYRNCVELSLKTIWFEEIGEDFQIKCKLMLDNKHSIAGMWKQIKPYVLEYSRGTDEPEYIEVIEDYCMQVHKIDGDANKFRYPMSNSMQE
;
A
#
# COMPACT_ATOMS: atom_id res chain seq x y z
N MET A 1 -7.02 13.48 28.60
CA MET A 1 -6.92 12.00 28.61
C MET A 1 -5.69 11.69 27.77
N GLU A 2 -4.55 11.51 28.44
CA GLU A 2 -3.27 11.24 27.82
C GLU A 2 -3.39 9.96 26.97
N MET A 3 -3.31 10.11 25.66
CA MET A 3 -3.13 8.96 24.79
C MET A 3 -1.64 8.63 24.80
N GLU A 4 -1.23 7.80 25.76
CA GLU A 4 0.06 7.14 25.63
C GLU A 4 0.12 6.46 24.27
N ALA A 5 1.19 6.76 23.51
CA ALA A 5 1.47 6.00 22.29
C ALA A 5 1.46 4.52 22.66
N PRO A 6 0.65 3.68 21.99
CA PRO A 6 0.57 2.29 22.37
C PRO A 6 1.98 1.70 22.29
N HIS A 7 2.58 1.35 23.42
CA HIS A 7 3.55 0.28 23.44
C HIS A 7 2.79 -0.91 22.89
N ILE A 8 2.99 -1.17 21.59
CA ILE A 8 2.37 -2.30 20.91
C ILE A 8 3.04 -3.52 21.56
N LEU A 9 2.47 -3.94 22.68
CA LEU A 9 2.58 -5.33 23.07
C LEU A 9 2.05 -6.09 21.84
N ILE A 10 2.98 -6.62 21.06
CA ILE A 10 2.71 -7.78 20.26
C ILE A 10 2.20 -8.79 21.27
N SER A 11 0.90 -8.78 21.56
CA SER A 11 0.28 -9.92 22.19
C SER A 11 0.51 -11.01 21.14
N THR A 12 1.55 -11.76 21.37
CA THR A 12 1.81 -13.03 20.74
C THR A 12 0.66 -13.95 21.11
N VAL A 13 -0.49 -13.74 20.45
CA VAL A 13 -1.40 -14.83 20.24
C VAL A 13 -0.66 -15.71 19.24
N SER A 14 0.26 -16.49 19.77
CA SER A 14 0.85 -17.59 19.03
C SER A 14 -0.32 -18.39 18.50
N PRO A 15 -0.51 -18.56 17.20
CA PRO A 15 -1.56 -19.44 16.69
C PRO A 15 -1.27 -20.81 17.25
N GLU A 16 -2.12 -21.27 18.16
CA GLU A 16 -2.01 -22.62 18.71
C GLU A 16 -2.17 -23.60 17.54
N LYS A 17 -1.23 -24.51 17.40
CA LYS A 17 -1.21 -25.54 16.37
C LYS A 17 -2.57 -26.21 16.26
N GLY A 18 -3.18 -26.19 15.08
CA GLY A 18 -4.45 -26.87 14.78
C GLY A 18 -5.73 -26.12 15.14
N LYS A 19 -5.69 -24.94 15.74
CA LYS A 19 -6.89 -24.13 15.93
C LYS A 19 -7.17 -23.29 14.69
N LYS A 20 -8.27 -23.59 14.01
CA LYS A 20 -8.73 -22.76 12.88
C LYS A 20 -9.19 -21.41 13.42
N ILE A 21 -8.72 -20.33 12.80
CA ILE A 21 -9.06 -18.94 13.16
C ILE A 21 -10.57 -18.71 13.15
N ASP A 22 -11.33 -19.40 12.30
CA ASP A 22 -12.79 -19.34 12.18
C ASP A 22 -13.56 -19.84 13.41
N THR A 23 -12.94 -20.61 14.31
CA THR A 23 -13.61 -21.10 15.53
C THR A 23 -13.55 -20.12 16.70
N PHE A 24 -12.64 -19.12 16.68
CA PHE A 24 -12.42 -18.21 17.80
C PHE A 24 -13.47 -17.09 17.96
N TYR A 25 -14.21 -16.74 16.90
CA TYR A 25 -14.91 -15.47 16.84
C TYR A 25 -16.38 -15.50 16.45
N LYS A 26 -17.04 -16.66 16.52
CA LYS A 26 -18.47 -16.79 16.11
C LYS A 26 -19.44 -15.80 16.78
N HIS A 27 -19.04 -15.18 17.88
CA HIS A 27 -19.86 -14.22 18.63
C HIS A 27 -19.09 -12.94 19.02
N SER A 28 -18.00 -12.61 18.33
CA SER A 28 -17.22 -11.42 18.67
C SER A 28 -17.89 -10.14 18.18
N LYS A 29 -17.90 -9.10 19.03
CA LYS A 29 -18.28 -7.73 18.64
C LYS A 29 -17.36 -7.12 17.58
N TYR A 30 -16.23 -7.76 17.32
CA TYR A 30 -15.23 -7.33 16.30
C TYR A 30 -15.43 -8.01 14.93
N ILE A 31 -16.55 -8.69 14.70
CA ILE A 31 -16.85 -9.24 13.38
C ILE A 31 -17.05 -8.10 12.39
N VAL A 32 -16.26 -8.10 11.32
CA VAL A 32 -16.37 -7.15 10.22
C VAL A 32 -17.23 -7.76 9.12
N LYS A 33 -18.26 -7.03 8.69
CA LYS A 33 -19.04 -7.37 7.51
C LYS A 33 -18.54 -6.52 6.35
N VAL A 34 -17.85 -7.11 5.41
CA VAL A 34 -17.47 -6.46 4.17
C VAL A 34 -18.65 -6.58 3.20
N LEU A 35 -19.36 -5.49 2.99
CA LEU A 35 -20.44 -5.42 2.00
C LEU A 35 -19.85 -4.85 0.72
N ALA A 36 -19.93 -5.61 -0.37
CA ALA A 36 -19.58 -5.12 -1.69
C ALA A 36 -20.83 -4.53 -2.35
N PRO A 37 -20.77 -3.30 -2.87
CA PRO A 37 -21.81 -2.77 -3.74
C PRO A 37 -21.97 -3.62 -5.00
N THR A 38 -23.16 -3.66 -5.56
CA THR A 38 -23.46 -4.42 -6.78
C THR A 38 -22.84 -3.79 -8.02
N GLU A 39 -22.71 -2.46 -8.00
CA GLU A 39 -22.10 -1.72 -9.10
C GLU A 39 -20.60 -1.54 -8.90
N LEU A 40 -19.81 -1.96 -9.89
CA LEU A 40 -18.35 -1.97 -9.79
C LEU A 40 -17.72 -0.57 -9.64
N SER A 41 -18.33 0.45 -10.26
CA SER A 41 -17.92 1.84 -10.06
C SER A 41 -18.08 2.28 -8.61
N GLU A 42 -19.21 1.91 -7.98
CA GLU A 42 -19.50 2.22 -6.58
C GLU A 42 -18.55 1.44 -5.65
N ALA A 43 -18.29 0.17 -5.95
CA ALA A 43 -17.35 -0.65 -5.18
C ALA A 43 -15.92 -0.08 -5.24
N LEU A 44 -15.44 0.37 -6.41
CA LEU A 44 -14.13 1.02 -6.55
C LEU A 44 -14.06 2.32 -5.76
N PHE A 45 -15.12 3.13 -5.80
CA PHE A 45 -15.16 4.37 -5.04
C PHE A 45 -15.21 4.13 -3.53
N GLN A 46 -15.98 3.14 -3.08
CA GLN A 46 -16.01 2.74 -1.67
C GLN A 46 -14.63 2.30 -1.17
N TYR A 47 -13.90 1.51 -1.95
CA TYR A 47 -12.52 1.15 -1.63
C TYR A 47 -11.61 2.38 -1.59
N ALA A 48 -11.77 3.33 -2.52
CA ALA A 48 -11.02 4.59 -2.50
C ALA A 48 -11.23 5.35 -1.19
N GLU A 49 -12.49 5.49 -0.73
CA GLU A 49 -12.83 6.10 0.56
C GLU A 49 -12.15 5.37 1.74
N TYR A 50 -12.12 4.03 1.71
CA TYR A 50 -11.47 3.24 2.77
C TYR A 50 -9.95 3.47 2.83
N PHE A 51 -9.29 3.48 1.68
CA PHE A 51 -7.84 3.72 1.62
C PHE A 51 -7.49 5.15 1.97
N PHE A 52 -8.31 6.13 1.57
CA PHE A 52 -8.16 7.53 1.96
C PHE A 52 -8.28 7.68 3.48
N GLU A 53 -9.33 7.14 4.08
CA GLU A 53 -9.55 7.23 5.51
C GLU A 53 -8.42 6.57 6.32
N ALA A 54 -7.92 5.44 5.87
CA ALA A 54 -6.78 4.79 6.50
C ALA A 54 -5.51 5.67 6.44
N ALA A 55 -5.21 6.26 5.28
CA ALA A 55 -4.08 7.17 5.12
C ALA A 55 -4.22 8.40 6.03
N HIS A 56 -5.40 9.03 6.02
CA HIS A 56 -5.70 10.20 6.83
C HIS A 56 -5.56 9.92 8.33
N LYS A 57 -6.12 8.81 8.83
CA LYS A 57 -6.01 8.43 10.25
C LYS A 57 -4.57 8.16 10.69
N ILE A 58 -3.76 7.53 9.86
CA ILE A 58 -2.34 7.31 10.17
C ILE A 58 -1.58 8.65 10.17
N THR A 59 -1.88 9.53 9.22
CA THR A 59 -1.26 10.86 9.10
C THR A 59 -1.62 11.73 10.31
N GLU A 60 -2.90 11.78 10.69
CA GLU A 60 -3.34 12.48 11.90
C GLU A 60 -2.58 11.97 13.14
N PHE A 61 -2.47 10.66 13.29
CA PHE A 61 -1.80 10.05 14.44
C PHE A 61 -0.35 10.50 14.60
N ILE A 62 0.42 10.57 13.50
CA ILE A 62 1.85 10.94 13.61
C ILE A 62 2.10 12.45 13.62
N LEU A 63 1.21 13.26 13.03
CA LEU A 63 1.38 14.72 12.97
C LEU A 63 0.80 15.45 14.17
N TYR A 64 -0.25 14.92 14.80
CA TYR A 64 -0.90 15.55 15.96
C TYR A 64 -0.53 14.90 17.30
N ALA A 65 0.49 14.03 17.32
CA ALA A 65 1.01 13.48 18.58
C ALA A 65 1.64 14.62 19.41
N GLU A 66 1.33 14.68 20.70
CA GLU A 66 1.93 15.67 21.63
C GLU A 66 3.46 15.55 21.69
N HIS A 67 3.97 14.31 21.52
CA HIS A 67 5.39 14.00 21.44
C HIS A 67 5.66 13.26 20.13
N PRO A 68 6.00 13.98 19.04
CA PRO A 68 6.28 13.36 17.74
C PRO A 68 7.43 12.36 17.83
N ASP A 69 7.18 11.13 17.41
CA ASP A 69 8.23 10.13 17.23
C ASP A 69 8.82 10.30 15.82
N ILE A 70 9.99 10.90 15.74
CA ILE A 70 10.67 11.21 14.49
C ILE A 70 10.93 9.94 13.66
N GLY A 71 11.26 8.83 14.33
CA GLY A 71 11.45 7.55 13.63
C GLY A 71 10.18 7.04 12.95
N LYS A 72 8.99 7.41 13.47
CA LYS A 72 7.71 7.13 12.81
C LYS A 72 7.44 8.05 11.62
N LEU A 73 7.85 9.32 11.68
CA LEU A 73 7.74 10.21 10.52
C LEU A 73 8.47 9.64 9.32
N ASP A 74 9.69 9.13 9.51
CA ASP A 74 10.49 8.53 8.44
C ASP A 74 9.90 7.21 7.94
N THR A 75 9.51 6.35 8.88
CA THR A 75 9.04 5.00 8.53
C THR A 75 7.64 5.01 7.95
N TYR A 76 6.68 5.69 8.57
CA TYR A 76 5.27 5.66 8.14
C TYR A 76 5.02 6.32 6.78
N PHE A 77 5.96 7.16 6.33
CA PHE A 77 5.91 7.79 5.02
C PHE A 77 5.53 6.81 3.91
N PHE A 78 6.15 5.63 3.85
CA PHE A 78 5.94 4.67 2.76
C PHE A 78 4.50 4.12 2.72
N SER A 79 3.96 3.74 3.86
CA SER A 79 2.59 3.24 3.92
C SER A 79 1.56 4.34 3.70
N ILE A 80 1.76 5.54 4.24
CA ILE A 80 0.90 6.72 4.01
C ILE A 80 0.87 7.07 2.52
N ALA A 81 2.05 7.19 1.91
CA ALA A 81 2.18 7.52 0.49
C ALA A 81 1.49 6.48 -0.40
N PHE A 82 1.66 5.20 -0.09
CA PHE A 82 0.96 4.14 -0.81
C PHE A 82 -0.56 4.24 -0.67
N LEU A 83 -1.08 4.38 0.56
CA LEU A 83 -2.53 4.42 0.81
C LEU A 83 -3.19 5.60 0.08
N TYR A 84 -2.62 6.81 0.20
CA TYR A 84 -3.11 7.99 -0.52
C TYR A 84 -3.02 7.82 -2.04
N ARG A 85 -1.89 7.32 -2.52
CA ARG A 85 -1.71 7.10 -3.95
C ARG A 85 -2.72 6.08 -4.50
N HIS A 86 -3.00 5.03 -3.73
CA HIS A 86 -3.92 3.98 -4.14
C HIS A 86 -5.38 4.44 -4.15
N CYS A 87 -5.80 5.27 -3.19
CA CYS A 87 -7.16 5.83 -3.20
C CYS A 87 -7.43 6.70 -4.44
N MET A 88 -6.44 7.47 -4.92
CA MET A 88 -6.58 8.24 -6.16
C MET A 88 -6.75 7.35 -7.38
N GLU A 89 -5.98 6.24 -7.47
CA GLU A 89 -6.11 5.26 -8.54
C GLU A 89 -7.52 4.66 -8.59
N LEU A 90 -8.02 4.22 -7.44
CA LEU A 90 -9.36 3.64 -7.31
C LEU A 90 -10.45 4.67 -7.65
N GLY A 91 -10.33 5.90 -7.15
CA GLY A 91 -11.27 6.99 -7.43
C GLY A 91 -11.35 7.35 -8.90
N LEU A 92 -10.21 7.47 -9.59
CA LEU A 92 -10.17 7.70 -11.04
C LEU A 92 -10.78 6.53 -11.83
N LYS A 93 -10.45 5.29 -11.46
CA LYS A 93 -11.06 4.10 -12.09
C LYS A 93 -12.56 4.03 -11.85
N ALA A 94 -13.03 4.43 -10.66
CA ALA A 94 -14.46 4.53 -10.37
C ALA A 94 -15.17 5.51 -11.31
N ILE A 95 -14.58 6.68 -11.55
CA ILE A 95 -15.11 7.66 -12.53
C ILE A 95 -15.13 7.07 -13.94
N GLY A 96 -14.04 6.42 -14.37
CA GLY A 96 -14.01 5.76 -15.68
C GLY A 96 -15.12 4.73 -15.83
N PHE A 97 -15.42 3.96 -14.79
CA PHE A 97 -16.46 2.93 -14.80
C PHE A 97 -17.89 3.48 -14.71
N GLN A 98 -18.08 4.73 -14.24
CA GLN A 98 -19.38 5.40 -14.38
C GLN A 98 -19.75 5.67 -15.86
N THR A 99 -18.75 5.85 -16.71
CA THR A 99 -18.96 6.20 -18.12
C THR A 99 -18.86 4.99 -19.04
N ILE A 100 -18.03 4.01 -18.70
CA ILE A 100 -17.82 2.79 -19.48
C ILE A 100 -18.79 1.72 -18.95
N GLN A 101 -19.81 1.37 -19.76
CA GLN A 101 -20.80 0.35 -19.39
C GLN A 101 -20.42 -1.04 -19.91
N ASP A 102 -19.77 -1.11 -21.07
CA ASP A 102 -19.35 -2.36 -21.68
C ASP A 102 -18.20 -3.03 -20.91
N ARG A 103 -18.33 -4.35 -20.68
CA ARG A 103 -17.36 -5.12 -19.91
C ARG A 103 -16.00 -5.23 -20.59
N ASP A 104 -15.96 -5.38 -21.88
CA ASP A 104 -14.69 -5.54 -22.61
C ASP A 104 -13.97 -4.20 -22.77
N GLU A 105 -14.72 -3.11 -22.89
CA GLU A 105 -14.16 -1.76 -22.79
C GLU A 105 -13.59 -1.47 -21.39
N ARG A 106 -14.24 -1.91 -20.32
CA ARG A 106 -13.70 -1.81 -18.95
C ARG A 106 -12.40 -2.59 -18.80
N LYS A 107 -12.33 -3.82 -19.34
CA LYS A 107 -11.09 -4.61 -19.36
C LYS A 107 -9.97 -3.91 -20.13
N LYS A 108 -10.31 -3.38 -21.32
CA LYS A 108 -9.37 -2.61 -22.13
C LYS A 108 -8.84 -1.40 -21.38
N PHE A 109 -9.72 -0.60 -20.77
CA PHE A 109 -9.37 0.55 -19.96
C PHE A 109 -8.38 0.17 -18.84
N VAL A 110 -8.66 -0.86 -18.04
CA VAL A 110 -7.77 -1.31 -16.96
C VAL A 110 -6.43 -1.80 -17.49
N LYS A 111 -6.43 -2.53 -18.61
CA LYS A 111 -5.21 -3.07 -19.22
C LYS A 111 -4.30 -1.98 -19.79
N GLU A 112 -4.86 -0.95 -20.39
CA GLU A 112 -4.11 0.15 -21.01
C GLU A 112 -3.62 1.16 -20.00
N THR A 113 -4.41 1.46 -18.98
CA THR A 113 -4.06 2.45 -17.94
C THR A 113 -3.23 1.89 -16.80
N ARG A 114 -3.36 0.59 -16.51
CA ARG A 114 -2.69 -0.11 -15.40
C ARG A 114 -2.77 0.68 -14.08
N HIS A 115 -1.61 1.16 -13.62
CA HIS A 115 -1.46 1.89 -12.36
C HIS A 115 -1.03 3.36 -12.55
N ASN A 116 -0.78 3.81 -13.77
CA ASN A 116 -0.26 5.14 -14.03
C ASN A 116 -1.37 6.20 -13.91
N LEU A 117 -1.32 7.02 -12.86
CA LEU A 117 -2.35 8.03 -12.57
C LEU A 117 -2.54 9.06 -13.69
N ALA A 118 -1.44 9.49 -14.34
CA ALA A 118 -1.54 10.44 -15.45
C ALA A 118 -2.24 9.82 -16.67
N VAL A 119 -1.96 8.54 -16.95
CA VAL A 119 -2.62 7.79 -18.04
C VAL A 119 -4.08 7.54 -17.71
N ILE A 120 -4.40 7.15 -16.45
CA ILE A 120 -5.78 6.95 -16.01
C ILE A 120 -6.56 8.27 -16.13
N LEU A 121 -5.99 9.39 -15.68
CA LEU A 121 -6.62 10.71 -15.78
C LEU A 121 -6.95 11.07 -17.23
N SER A 122 -5.99 10.91 -18.15
CA SER A 122 -6.20 11.19 -19.57
C SER A 122 -7.29 10.31 -20.18
N ALA A 123 -7.29 9.01 -19.89
CA ALA A 123 -8.31 8.08 -20.39
C ALA A 123 -9.70 8.35 -19.79
N VAL A 124 -9.76 8.81 -18.54
CA VAL A 124 -11.00 9.25 -17.90
C VAL A 124 -11.51 10.52 -18.58
N GLU A 125 -10.65 11.49 -18.83
CA GLU A 125 -11.01 12.75 -19.49
C GLU A 125 -11.62 12.53 -20.90
N GLU A 126 -11.02 11.67 -21.70
CA GLU A 126 -11.52 11.34 -23.05
C GLU A 126 -12.94 10.74 -23.05
N LYS A 127 -13.30 10.03 -21.98
CA LYS A 127 -14.59 9.32 -21.87
C LYS A 127 -15.67 10.10 -21.12
N MET A 128 -15.31 11.19 -20.45
CA MET A 128 -16.27 11.98 -19.70
C MET A 128 -17.18 12.81 -20.61
N SER A 129 -18.49 12.67 -20.40
CA SER A 129 -19.54 13.42 -21.12
C SER A 129 -19.86 14.80 -20.53
N TRP A 130 -19.28 15.17 -19.39
CA TRP A 130 -19.59 16.41 -18.70
C TRP A 130 -18.35 17.30 -18.44
N THR A 131 -18.55 18.59 -18.53
CA THR A 131 -17.49 19.59 -18.43
C THR A 131 -16.99 19.68 -16.99
N ARG A 132 -15.66 19.57 -16.80
CA ARG A 132 -14.96 19.77 -15.54
C ARG A 132 -14.38 21.18 -15.47
N PRO A 133 -14.19 21.72 -14.26
CA PRO A 133 -13.42 22.94 -14.11
C PRO A 133 -12.02 22.75 -14.69
N LYS A 134 -11.65 23.61 -15.63
CA LYS A 134 -10.35 23.52 -16.33
C LYS A 134 -9.17 23.60 -15.36
N GLU A 135 -9.29 24.42 -14.33
CA GLU A 135 -8.26 24.61 -13.30
C GLU A 135 -7.99 23.33 -12.50
N GLU A 136 -9.04 22.57 -12.13
CA GLU A 136 -8.91 21.29 -11.42
C GLU A 136 -8.20 20.24 -12.28
N MET A 137 -8.55 20.19 -13.57
CA MET A 137 -7.94 19.28 -14.51
C MET A 137 -6.45 19.61 -14.72
N GLU A 138 -6.11 20.88 -14.88
CA GLU A 138 -4.72 21.33 -15.02
C GLU A 138 -3.90 21.06 -13.77
N TRP A 139 -4.49 21.25 -12.59
CA TRP A 139 -3.86 20.94 -11.31
C TRP A 139 -3.54 19.44 -11.20
N LEU A 140 -4.52 18.57 -11.43
CA LEU A 140 -4.33 17.11 -11.40
C LEU A 140 -3.31 16.63 -12.44
N ARG A 141 -3.32 17.18 -13.66
CA ARG A 141 -2.33 16.82 -14.68
C ARG A 141 -0.91 17.13 -14.25
N LYS A 142 -0.68 18.31 -13.67
CA LYS A 142 0.65 18.70 -13.16
C LYS A 142 1.08 17.77 -12.03
N TYR A 143 0.19 17.56 -11.07
CA TYR A 143 0.48 16.74 -9.90
C TYR A 143 0.79 15.28 -10.28
N PHE A 144 -0.02 14.67 -11.14
CA PHE A 144 0.20 13.28 -11.55
C PHE A 144 1.37 13.10 -12.53
N ALA A 145 1.69 14.10 -13.33
CA ALA A 145 2.88 14.08 -14.16
C ALA A 145 4.16 14.05 -13.29
N ASP A 146 4.19 14.88 -12.24
CA ASP A 146 5.31 14.93 -11.31
C ASP A 146 5.40 13.66 -10.44
N LEU A 147 4.28 13.20 -9.88
CA LEU A 147 4.21 11.93 -9.14
C LEU A 147 4.68 10.75 -9.99
N SER A 148 4.29 10.69 -11.25
CA SER A 148 4.65 9.59 -12.16
C SER A 148 6.16 9.50 -12.46
N GLN A 149 6.93 10.55 -12.19
CA GLN A 149 8.39 10.49 -12.29
C GLN A 149 9.00 9.61 -11.18
N LYS A 150 8.36 9.55 -10.03
CA LYS A 150 8.81 8.75 -8.87
C LYS A 150 8.05 7.44 -8.72
N ASP A 151 6.74 7.40 -9.01
CA ASP A 151 5.88 6.23 -8.82
C ASP A 151 4.91 6.00 -9.99
N ARG A 152 5.46 5.51 -11.08
CA ARG A 152 4.67 5.24 -12.30
C ARG A 152 3.79 3.99 -12.18
N GLU A 153 4.31 2.92 -11.59
CA GLU A 153 3.68 1.59 -11.58
C GLU A 153 3.08 1.21 -10.21
N SER A 154 2.99 2.17 -9.28
CA SER A 154 2.44 1.94 -7.92
C SER A 154 3.28 0.99 -7.05
N ASP A 155 4.57 0.99 -7.21
CA ASP A 155 5.47 0.10 -6.48
C ASP A 155 6.57 0.83 -5.68
N SER A 156 6.80 2.11 -5.95
CA SER A 156 7.85 2.91 -5.29
C SER A 156 7.66 3.09 -3.79
N PHE A 157 6.41 3.05 -3.31
CA PHE A 157 6.12 3.12 -1.88
C PHE A 157 5.94 1.75 -1.23
N ARG A 158 6.03 0.68 -2.03
CA ARG A 158 5.91 -0.71 -1.56
C ARG A 158 7.25 -1.42 -1.48
N TYR A 159 8.20 -1.02 -2.30
CA TYR A 159 9.50 -1.69 -2.43
C TYR A 159 10.63 -0.66 -2.45
N PRO A 160 11.81 -1.01 -1.90
CA PRO A 160 12.94 -0.08 -1.83
C PRO A 160 13.64 0.14 -3.17
N PHE A 161 13.47 -0.77 -4.14
CA PHE A 161 14.16 -0.74 -5.41
C PHE A 161 13.39 -1.47 -6.52
N HIS A 162 13.77 -1.17 -7.75
CA HIS A 162 13.40 -1.93 -8.93
C HIS A 162 14.53 -2.86 -9.36
N ILE A 163 14.20 -4.07 -9.77
CA ILE A 163 15.13 -4.99 -10.43
C ILE A 163 15.00 -4.76 -11.93
N VAL A 164 16.10 -4.36 -12.58
CA VAL A 164 16.15 -4.03 -14.00
C VAL A 164 17.18 -4.92 -14.67
N TRP A 165 16.84 -5.45 -15.84
CA TRP A 165 17.79 -6.16 -16.68
C TRP A 165 18.57 -5.14 -17.50
N GLU A 166 19.91 -5.13 -17.37
CA GLU A 166 20.81 -4.39 -18.23
C GLU A 166 21.43 -5.34 -19.25
N PRO A 167 21.20 -5.12 -20.56
CA PRO A 167 21.81 -5.95 -21.59
C PRO A 167 23.33 -5.79 -21.54
N GLY A 168 24.03 -6.88 -21.77
CA GLY A 168 25.48 -6.84 -21.94
C GLY A 168 25.89 -6.24 -23.29
N ASP A 169 27.17 -5.93 -23.42
CA ASP A 169 27.82 -5.59 -24.69
C ASP A 169 28.38 -6.86 -25.36
N TRP A 170 29.16 -6.66 -26.41
CA TRP A 170 29.75 -7.74 -27.22
C TRP A 170 30.65 -8.72 -26.42
N GLU A 171 31.13 -8.33 -25.26
CA GLU A 171 32.08 -9.06 -24.43
C GLU A 171 31.50 -9.55 -23.10
N CYS A 172 30.36 -8.99 -22.68
CA CYS A 172 29.76 -9.28 -21.39
C CYS A 172 28.30 -9.76 -21.51
N GLU A 173 27.93 -10.78 -20.75
CA GLU A 173 26.54 -11.15 -20.60
C GLU A 173 25.74 -10.07 -19.87
N GLY A 174 24.45 -9.92 -20.22
CA GLY A 174 23.56 -9.03 -19.52
C GLY A 174 23.36 -9.46 -18.06
N ARG A 175 22.98 -8.53 -17.20
CA ARG A 175 22.82 -8.77 -15.76
C ARG A 175 21.65 -8.04 -15.16
N PHE A 176 21.14 -8.55 -14.06
CA PHE A 176 20.21 -7.81 -13.21
C PHE A 176 20.96 -6.79 -12.37
N VAL A 177 20.36 -5.59 -12.26
CA VAL A 177 20.83 -4.52 -11.39
C VAL A 177 19.67 -4.01 -10.54
N ILE A 178 20.01 -3.44 -9.39
CA ILE A 178 19.05 -2.75 -8.51
C ILE A 178 19.11 -1.26 -8.80
N LYS A 179 17.94 -0.64 -9.00
CA LYS A 179 17.76 0.80 -9.03
C LYS A 179 16.92 1.23 -7.84
N ASN A 180 17.55 1.91 -6.90
CA ASN A 180 16.85 2.43 -5.72
C ASN A 180 15.87 3.52 -6.16
N ILE A 181 14.73 3.56 -5.47
CA ILE A 181 13.67 4.53 -5.77
C ILE A 181 14.00 5.88 -5.16
N PHE A 182 14.51 5.87 -3.94
CA PHE A 182 15.10 7.03 -3.28
C PHE A 182 16.60 6.81 -3.18
N ASP A 183 17.34 7.27 -4.17
CA ASP A 183 18.80 7.10 -4.31
C ASP A 183 19.60 8.17 -3.56
N GLU A 184 18.94 9.28 -3.20
CA GLU A 184 19.49 10.36 -2.41
C GLU A 184 18.63 10.65 -1.18
N GLN A 185 19.29 11.05 -0.08
CA GLN A 185 18.59 11.46 1.11
C GLN A 185 17.72 12.69 0.80
N THR A 186 16.44 12.55 1.03
CA THR A 186 15.44 13.59 0.76
C THR A 186 14.63 13.83 2.03
N ASN A 187 14.57 15.09 2.43
CA ASN A 187 13.71 15.54 3.53
C ASN A 187 12.39 15.99 2.94
N ILE A 188 11.29 15.40 3.35
CA ILE A 188 9.96 15.64 2.82
C ILE A 188 9.11 16.30 3.89
N ASP A 189 8.53 17.46 3.57
CA ASP A 189 7.51 18.08 4.42
C ASP A 189 6.24 17.23 4.38
N LEU A 190 6.00 16.44 5.45
CA LEU A 190 4.91 15.48 5.49
C LEU A 190 3.53 16.15 5.53
N VAL A 191 3.43 17.35 6.13
CA VAL A 191 2.17 18.11 6.16
C VAL A 191 1.80 18.54 4.74
N LYS A 192 2.73 19.15 4.03
CA LYS A 192 2.49 19.57 2.64
C LYS A 192 2.25 18.37 1.73
N PHE A 193 3.00 17.28 1.96
CA PHE A 193 2.83 16.03 1.22
C PHE A 193 1.41 15.48 1.38
N ALA A 194 0.91 15.35 2.62
CA ALA A 194 -0.45 14.89 2.89
C ALA A 194 -1.50 15.82 2.27
N ASN A 195 -1.36 17.14 2.47
CA ASN A 195 -2.30 18.13 1.93
C ASN A 195 -2.42 18.04 0.39
N LYS A 196 -1.35 17.70 -0.32
CA LYS A 196 -1.37 17.53 -1.79
C LYS A 196 -2.17 16.30 -2.21
N PHE A 197 -2.00 15.20 -1.50
CA PHE A 197 -2.81 14.00 -1.74
C PHE A 197 -4.29 14.24 -1.41
N GLU A 198 -4.57 14.93 -0.32
CA GLU A 198 -5.94 15.25 0.09
C GLU A 198 -6.60 16.18 -0.92
N ALA A 199 -5.88 17.21 -1.40
CA ALA A 199 -6.35 18.08 -2.47
C ALA A 199 -6.68 17.30 -3.76
N ALA A 200 -5.79 16.41 -4.19
CA ALA A 200 -6.02 15.58 -5.36
C ALA A 200 -7.23 14.66 -5.18
N TYR A 201 -7.34 14.03 -4.02
CA TYR A 201 -8.45 13.10 -3.76
C TYR A 201 -9.80 13.81 -3.64
N GLU A 202 -9.85 15.01 -3.00
CA GLU A 202 -11.07 15.80 -2.92
C GLU A 202 -11.56 16.27 -4.30
N ILE A 203 -10.66 16.60 -5.21
CA ILE A 203 -11.05 16.89 -6.61
C ILE A 203 -11.67 15.63 -7.25
N ILE A 204 -11.03 14.46 -7.11
CA ILE A 204 -11.51 13.18 -7.66
C ILE A 204 -12.87 12.82 -7.04
N ARG A 205 -13.01 12.95 -5.73
CA ARG A 205 -14.23 12.68 -4.97
C ARG A 205 -15.40 13.54 -5.43
N LYS A 206 -15.16 14.84 -5.53
CA LYS A 206 -16.10 15.80 -6.09
C LYS A 206 -16.55 15.41 -7.51
N TRP A 207 -15.61 15.02 -8.35
CA TRP A 207 -15.92 14.59 -9.71
C TRP A 207 -16.77 13.31 -9.73
N TYR A 208 -16.45 12.33 -8.92
CA TYR A 208 -17.25 11.11 -8.81
C TYR A 208 -18.68 11.39 -8.36
N LYS A 209 -18.85 12.22 -7.33
CA LYS A 209 -20.16 12.60 -6.79
C LYS A 209 -20.91 13.63 -7.64
N LYS A 210 -20.27 14.22 -8.65
CA LYS A 210 -20.82 15.29 -9.49
C LYS A 210 -21.22 16.54 -8.69
N GLU A 211 -20.47 16.83 -7.61
CA GLU A 211 -20.65 18.01 -6.78
C GLU A 211 -20.00 19.24 -7.45
N THR A 212 -20.54 20.43 -7.18
CA THR A 212 -20.01 21.69 -7.74
C THR A 212 -19.04 22.39 -6.79
N GLU A 213 -19.18 22.16 -5.50
CA GLU A 213 -18.34 22.76 -4.46
C GLU A 213 -17.41 21.73 -3.84
N SER A 214 -16.23 22.17 -3.41
CA SER A 214 -15.28 21.37 -2.66
C SER A 214 -15.18 21.94 -1.25
N ALA A 215 -15.17 21.08 -0.24
CA ALA A 215 -14.92 21.48 1.15
C ALA A 215 -13.44 21.85 1.40
N PHE A 216 -12.55 21.51 0.48
CA PHE A 216 -11.10 21.70 0.59
C PHE A 216 -10.64 22.80 -0.40
N GLU A 217 -9.84 23.75 0.07
CA GLU A 217 -9.27 24.83 -0.76
C GLU A 217 -8.00 24.35 -1.51
N TRP A 218 -8.17 23.44 -2.45
CA TRP A 218 -7.09 22.87 -3.25
C TRP A 218 -6.27 23.90 -4.03
N LYS A 219 -6.84 25.09 -4.32
CA LYS A 219 -6.19 26.17 -5.08
C LYS A 219 -4.95 26.74 -4.40
N GLU A 220 -4.89 26.66 -3.08
CA GLU A 220 -3.75 27.12 -2.29
C GLU A 220 -2.61 26.09 -2.21
N VAL A 221 -2.84 24.89 -2.75
CA VAL A 221 -1.87 23.78 -2.70
C VAL A 221 -1.15 23.66 -4.04
N ASP A 222 0.18 23.77 -4.02
CA ASP A 222 0.99 23.60 -5.22
C ASP A 222 0.97 22.15 -5.72
N PRO A 223 0.76 21.90 -7.04
CA PRO A 223 0.72 20.57 -7.63
C PRO A 223 2.13 19.99 -7.88
N VAL A 224 3.00 20.05 -6.87
CA VAL A 224 4.34 19.43 -6.87
C VAL A 224 4.30 18.23 -5.94
N PHE A 225 4.72 17.06 -6.41
CA PHE A 225 4.58 15.82 -5.65
C PHE A 225 5.41 15.83 -4.35
N ILE A 226 6.70 16.10 -4.45
CA ILE A 226 7.59 16.17 -3.29
C ILE A 226 8.09 17.60 -3.14
N GLU A 227 7.84 18.17 -1.97
CA GLU A 227 8.44 19.42 -1.53
C GLU A 227 9.46 19.13 -0.44
N THR A 228 10.72 19.46 -0.72
CA THR A 228 11.82 19.21 0.22
C THR A 228 11.85 20.25 1.31
N GLY A 229 12.26 19.83 2.53
CA GLY A 229 12.37 20.70 3.70
C GLY A 229 11.31 20.36 4.76
N GLY A 230 10.71 21.41 5.34
CA GLY A 230 9.77 21.27 6.45
C GLY A 230 10.44 21.43 7.80
N TYR A 231 9.61 21.60 8.84
CA TYR A 231 10.06 21.69 10.21
C TYR A 231 10.44 20.29 10.74
N TYR A 232 11.49 20.18 11.52
CA TYR A 232 12.08 18.92 11.99
C TYR A 232 11.06 17.89 12.52
N TYR A 233 10.03 18.34 13.24
CA TYR A 233 9.00 17.48 13.82
C TYR A 233 7.84 17.12 12.87
N VAL A 234 7.88 17.55 11.63
CA VAL A 234 6.86 17.24 10.61
C VAL A 234 7.45 16.79 9.29
N GLN A 235 8.76 16.56 9.24
CA GLN A 235 9.44 16.08 8.04
C GLN A 235 9.76 14.58 8.13
N SER A 236 9.61 13.89 7.02
CA SER A 236 10.10 12.53 6.81
C SER A 236 11.42 12.55 6.08
N VAL A 237 12.39 11.75 6.51
CA VAL A 237 13.68 11.60 5.84
C VAL A 237 13.73 10.22 5.19
N VAL A 238 13.87 10.20 3.87
CA VAL A 238 13.93 8.97 3.06
C VAL A 238 15.21 8.93 2.23
N GLY A 239 15.58 7.78 1.69
CA GLY A 239 16.73 7.66 0.78
C GLY A 239 18.08 7.63 1.50
N TYR A 240 18.18 6.89 2.59
CA TYR A 240 19.46 6.70 3.29
C TYR A 240 20.45 5.90 2.43
N LYS A 241 21.62 6.47 2.14
CA LYS A 241 22.65 5.88 1.26
C LYS A 241 23.31 4.61 1.76
N TYR A 242 23.04 4.15 2.98
CA TYR A 242 23.89 3.17 3.65
C TYR A 242 23.64 1.71 3.28
N ARG A 243 22.50 1.36 2.67
CA ARG A 243 22.21 -0.02 2.27
C ARG A 243 21.54 -0.10 0.90
N ARG A 244 22.07 -0.95 0.03
CA ARG A 244 21.59 -1.09 -1.36
C ARG A 244 20.25 -1.80 -1.49
N ALA A 245 19.77 -2.50 -0.45
CA ALA A 245 18.54 -3.27 -0.48
C ALA A 245 17.93 -3.31 0.93
N ASP A 246 17.51 -2.16 1.45
CA ASP A 246 16.97 -2.09 2.80
C ASP A 246 15.44 -2.18 2.78
N PHE A 247 14.91 -3.38 2.97
CA PHE A 247 13.48 -3.62 3.13
C PHE A 247 12.95 -3.20 4.51
N TYR A 248 13.82 -3.06 5.50
CA TYR A 248 13.43 -2.84 6.89
C TYR A 248 12.52 -1.62 7.09
N PRO A 249 12.81 -0.41 6.55
CA PRO A 249 11.91 0.74 6.71
C PRO A 249 10.51 0.47 6.16
N TYR A 250 10.42 -0.21 5.02
CA TYR A 250 9.15 -0.57 4.40
C TYR A 250 8.40 -1.62 5.23
N THR A 251 9.07 -2.71 5.62
CA THR A 251 8.46 -3.75 6.45
C THR A 251 7.93 -3.18 7.75
N LYS A 252 8.72 -2.34 8.41
CA LYS A 252 8.34 -1.65 9.65
C LYS A 252 7.14 -0.73 9.43
N ALA A 253 7.17 0.09 8.36
CA ALA A 253 6.07 0.98 8.01
C ALA A 253 4.74 0.21 7.91
N TYR A 254 4.72 -0.84 7.11
CA TYR A 254 3.52 -1.62 6.86
C TYR A 254 3.02 -2.37 8.11
N LEU A 255 3.93 -2.89 8.94
CA LEU A 255 3.57 -3.56 10.18
C LEU A 255 2.98 -2.59 11.21
N GLU A 256 3.67 -1.49 11.48
CA GLU A 256 3.28 -0.55 12.54
C GLU A 256 1.98 0.19 12.18
N THR A 257 1.82 0.58 10.92
CA THR A 257 0.58 1.24 10.48
C THR A 257 -0.61 0.29 10.45
N ALA A 258 -0.41 -0.99 10.09
CA ALA A 258 -1.45 -2.01 10.24
C ALA A 258 -1.85 -2.21 11.72
N ASN A 259 -0.87 -2.27 12.61
CA ASN A 259 -1.11 -2.37 14.05
C ASN A 259 -1.84 -1.14 14.60
N TYR A 260 -1.51 0.06 14.11
CA TYR A 260 -2.23 1.28 14.49
C TYR A 260 -3.70 1.21 14.05
N LEU A 261 -3.99 0.84 12.81
CA LEU A 261 -5.36 0.70 12.32
C LEU A 261 -6.14 -0.36 13.14
N LYS A 262 -5.51 -1.50 13.45
CA LYS A 262 -6.12 -2.53 14.33
C LYS A 262 -6.47 -1.97 15.70
N TRP A 263 -5.55 -1.24 16.31
CA TRP A 263 -5.77 -0.58 17.61
C TRP A 263 -6.90 0.44 17.53
N TYR A 264 -6.90 1.29 16.51
CA TYR A 264 -7.93 2.30 16.29
C TYR A 264 -9.33 1.68 16.15
N MET A 265 -9.45 0.66 15.29
CA MET A 265 -10.71 -0.09 15.11
C MET A 265 -11.21 -0.71 16.40
N LYS A 266 -10.31 -1.32 17.17
CA LYS A 266 -10.66 -1.92 18.47
C LYS A 266 -11.20 -0.87 19.44
N ASN A 267 -10.52 0.25 19.59
CA ASN A 267 -10.93 1.31 20.52
C ASN A 267 -12.25 1.96 20.08
N ALA A 268 -12.44 2.21 18.79
CA ALA A 268 -13.69 2.70 18.25
C ALA A 268 -14.86 1.75 18.55
N THR A 269 -14.66 0.43 18.34
CA THR A 269 -15.65 -0.60 18.66
C THR A 269 -15.95 -0.66 20.16
N ASP A 270 -14.93 -0.57 21.00
CA ASP A 270 -15.10 -0.57 22.45
C ASP A 270 -15.88 0.66 22.94
N SER A 271 -15.78 1.77 22.22
CA SER A 271 -16.53 3.02 22.44
C SER A 271 -17.93 3.03 21.76
N GLY A 272 -18.33 1.92 21.13
CA GLY A 272 -19.66 1.78 20.49
C GLY A 272 -19.71 2.24 19.04
N ASN A 273 -18.61 2.68 18.45
CA ASN A 273 -18.53 3.06 17.03
C ASN A 273 -17.94 1.92 16.20
N CYS A 274 -18.80 1.12 15.58
CA CYS A 274 -18.41 -0.03 14.77
C CYS A 274 -18.19 0.31 13.28
N ASP A 275 -18.48 1.53 12.84
CA ASP A 275 -18.42 1.92 11.42
C ASP A 275 -16.98 1.84 10.88
N TYR A 276 -16.00 2.16 11.70
CA TYR A 276 -14.58 2.05 11.33
C TYR A 276 -14.13 0.62 11.03
N ASN A 277 -14.80 -0.40 11.60
CA ASN A 277 -14.45 -1.79 11.32
C ASN A 277 -14.62 -2.12 9.84
N ALA A 278 -15.70 -1.67 9.21
CA ALA A 278 -15.92 -1.91 7.78
C ALA A 278 -14.95 -1.10 6.90
N ARG A 279 -14.66 0.14 7.31
CA ARG A 279 -13.86 1.08 6.50
C ARG A 279 -12.36 0.79 6.54
N LEU A 280 -11.81 0.45 7.71
CA LEU A 280 -10.36 0.28 7.89
C LEU A 280 -9.89 -1.17 7.73
N PHE A 281 -10.80 -2.14 7.67
CA PHE A 281 -10.44 -3.56 7.64
C PHE A 281 -9.61 -3.94 6.40
N LEU A 282 -10.08 -3.57 5.20
CA LEU A 282 -9.39 -3.94 3.96
C LEU A 282 -8.00 -3.27 3.84
N PRO A 283 -7.85 -1.95 4.09
CA PRO A 283 -6.53 -1.33 4.15
C PRO A 283 -5.61 -1.99 5.18
N MET A 284 -6.10 -2.30 6.38
CA MET A 284 -5.33 -2.99 7.42
C MET A 284 -4.88 -4.39 6.95
N CYS A 285 -5.78 -5.18 6.36
CA CYS A 285 -5.43 -6.51 5.83
C CYS A 285 -4.37 -6.41 4.73
N TYR A 286 -4.50 -5.42 3.85
CA TYR A 286 -3.48 -5.18 2.82
C TYR A 286 -2.12 -4.85 3.43
N LEU A 287 -2.07 -3.95 4.42
CA LEU A 287 -0.82 -3.57 5.08
C LEU A 287 -0.14 -4.78 5.72
N TYR A 288 -0.88 -5.62 6.46
CA TYR A 288 -0.34 -6.87 7.01
C TYR A 288 0.14 -7.83 5.93
N ARG A 289 -0.65 -8.01 4.88
CA ARG A 289 -0.27 -8.90 3.77
C ARG A 289 1.01 -8.43 3.09
N ASN A 290 1.14 -7.12 2.84
CA ASN A 290 2.35 -6.56 2.23
C ASN A 290 3.56 -6.65 3.18
N CYS A 291 3.36 -6.48 4.48
CA CYS A 291 4.40 -6.70 5.48
C CYS A 291 4.95 -8.13 5.42
N VAL A 292 4.08 -9.16 5.33
CA VAL A 292 4.52 -10.56 5.19
C VAL A 292 5.34 -10.76 3.91
N GLU A 293 4.88 -10.23 2.78
CA GLU A 293 5.63 -10.28 1.53
C GLU A 293 7.02 -9.65 1.66
N LEU A 294 7.09 -8.45 2.24
CA LEU A 294 8.35 -7.73 2.45
C LEU A 294 9.28 -8.49 3.40
N SER A 295 8.76 -9.07 4.47
CA SER A 295 9.56 -9.88 5.41
C SER A 295 10.19 -11.09 4.73
N LEU A 296 9.45 -11.80 3.86
CA LEU A 296 10.01 -12.89 3.09
C LEU A 296 11.09 -12.40 2.10
N LYS A 297 10.86 -11.24 1.47
CA LYS A 297 11.86 -10.61 0.58
C LYS A 297 13.11 -10.17 1.34
N THR A 298 12.97 -9.67 2.56
CA THR A 298 14.10 -9.35 3.44
C THR A 298 14.96 -10.60 3.70
N ILE A 299 14.34 -11.68 4.15
CA ILE A 299 15.06 -12.94 4.39
C ILE A 299 15.79 -13.41 3.13
N TRP A 300 15.12 -13.37 1.98
CA TRP A 300 15.71 -13.81 0.70
C TRP A 300 16.91 -12.95 0.28
N PHE A 301 16.79 -11.64 0.36
CA PHE A 301 17.85 -10.72 -0.11
C PHE A 301 18.99 -10.54 0.89
N GLU A 302 18.69 -10.48 2.18
CA GLU A 302 19.65 -10.08 3.21
C GLU A 302 20.30 -11.27 3.91
N GLU A 303 19.53 -12.34 4.20
CA GLU A 303 20.00 -13.43 5.06
C GLU A 303 20.48 -14.65 4.28
N ILE A 304 19.95 -14.91 3.09
CA ILE A 304 20.34 -16.07 2.29
C ILE A 304 21.57 -15.76 1.44
N GLY A 305 22.60 -16.59 1.51
CA GLY A 305 23.89 -16.42 0.86
C GLY A 305 23.96 -16.77 -0.63
N GLU A 306 22.83 -16.71 -1.36
CA GLU A 306 22.78 -17.02 -2.80
C GLU A 306 23.39 -15.92 -3.69
N ASP A 307 23.71 -16.28 -4.92
CA ASP A 307 24.17 -15.34 -5.94
C ASP A 307 23.12 -14.25 -6.21
N PHE A 308 23.59 -13.02 -6.41
CA PHE A 308 22.73 -11.88 -6.60
C PHE A 308 21.82 -12.00 -7.84
N GLN A 309 22.30 -12.57 -8.95
CA GLN A 309 21.53 -12.75 -10.17
C GLN A 309 20.40 -13.77 -9.96
N ILE A 310 20.68 -14.82 -9.19
CA ILE A 310 19.68 -15.83 -8.77
C ILE A 310 18.61 -15.17 -7.89
N LYS A 311 19.03 -14.36 -6.91
CA LYS A 311 18.11 -13.62 -6.05
C LYS A 311 17.16 -12.74 -6.85
N CYS A 312 17.68 -11.96 -7.79
CA CYS A 312 16.88 -11.09 -8.65
C CYS A 312 15.89 -11.87 -9.52
N LYS A 313 16.37 -12.95 -10.16
CA LYS A 313 15.52 -13.80 -11.00
C LYS A 313 14.34 -14.39 -10.22
N LEU A 314 14.62 -14.98 -9.06
CA LEU A 314 13.56 -15.57 -8.22
C LEU A 314 12.56 -14.55 -7.72
N MET A 315 13.00 -13.33 -7.42
CA MET A 315 12.07 -12.24 -7.05
C MET A 315 11.12 -11.89 -8.18
N LEU A 316 11.63 -11.81 -9.42
CA LEU A 316 10.81 -11.51 -10.60
C LEU A 316 9.85 -12.65 -10.93
N ASP A 317 10.29 -13.91 -10.79
CA ASP A 317 9.48 -15.11 -11.06
C ASP A 317 8.33 -15.25 -10.05
N ASN A 318 8.61 -15.02 -8.76
CA ASN A 318 7.60 -15.15 -7.70
C ASN A 318 6.67 -13.93 -7.59
N LYS A 319 7.07 -12.74 -8.08
CA LYS A 319 6.29 -11.49 -8.01
C LYS A 319 5.76 -11.22 -6.59
N HIS A 320 4.45 -11.43 -6.40
CA HIS A 320 3.73 -11.21 -5.15
C HIS A 320 3.31 -12.50 -4.44
N SER A 321 3.76 -13.67 -4.92
CA SER A 321 3.35 -14.96 -4.38
C SER A 321 4.03 -15.26 -3.05
N ILE A 322 3.32 -15.07 -1.95
CA ILE A 322 3.79 -15.42 -0.60
C ILE A 322 4.15 -16.91 -0.51
N ALA A 323 3.28 -17.80 -1.05
CA ALA A 323 3.56 -19.24 -1.06
C ALA A 323 4.77 -19.59 -1.92
N GLY A 324 4.94 -18.93 -3.08
CA GLY A 324 6.11 -19.12 -3.94
C GLY A 324 7.42 -18.70 -3.24
N MET A 325 7.42 -17.52 -2.62
CA MET A 325 8.57 -17.05 -1.83
C MET A 325 8.87 -17.96 -0.65
N TRP A 326 7.87 -18.35 0.13
CA TRP A 326 8.07 -19.27 1.26
C TRP A 326 8.68 -20.59 0.82
N LYS A 327 8.20 -21.18 -0.28
CA LYS A 327 8.75 -22.42 -0.83
C LYS A 327 10.25 -22.33 -1.13
N GLN A 328 10.72 -21.15 -1.59
CA GLN A 328 12.15 -20.93 -1.86
C GLN A 328 12.96 -20.73 -0.58
N ILE A 329 12.39 -20.04 0.41
CA ILE A 329 13.07 -19.69 1.67
C ILE A 329 13.11 -20.86 2.65
N LYS A 330 12.07 -21.67 2.70
CA LYS A 330 11.91 -22.77 3.68
C LYS A 330 13.12 -23.70 3.85
N PRO A 331 13.81 -24.17 2.77
CA PRO A 331 14.97 -25.02 2.91
C PRO A 331 16.11 -24.36 3.73
N TYR A 332 16.35 -23.08 3.53
CA TYR A 332 17.38 -22.31 4.24
C TYR A 332 17.00 -22.10 5.70
N VAL A 333 15.73 -21.78 5.98
CA VAL A 333 15.23 -21.66 7.35
C VAL A 333 15.36 -22.99 8.11
N LEU A 334 15.03 -24.12 7.47
CA LEU A 334 15.20 -25.46 8.05
C LEU A 334 16.66 -25.80 8.30
N GLU A 335 17.58 -25.39 7.44
CA GLU A 335 19.01 -25.59 7.63
C GLU A 335 19.55 -24.78 8.79
N TYR A 336 19.17 -23.49 8.85
CA TYR A 336 19.58 -22.57 9.91
C TYR A 336 19.04 -22.99 11.29
N SER A 337 17.82 -23.55 11.33
CA SER A 337 17.19 -24.00 12.58
C SER A 337 17.65 -25.39 13.06
N ARG A 338 18.57 -26.06 12.35
CA ARG A 338 19.12 -27.35 12.79
C ARG A 338 19.85 -27.19 14.14
N GLY A 339 19.30 -27.82 15.16
CA GLY A 339 19.83 -27.76 16.54
C GLY A 339 19.12 -26.78 17.46
N THR A 340 18.06 -26.14 17.01
CA THR A 340 17.12 -25.38 17.85
C THR A 340 15.87 -26.22 18.13
N ASP A 341 15.26 -26.03 19.31
CA ASP A 341 14.03 -26.77 19.72
C ASP A 341 12.75 -26.20 19.04
N GLU A 342 12.84 -25.55 17.87
CA GLU A 342 11.76 -24.76 17.27
C GLU A 342 11.21 -25.23 15.91
N PRO A 343 11.14 -26.53 15.56
CA PRO A 343 10.52 -26.95 14.29
C PRO A 343 9.03 -26.59 14.20
N GLU A 344 8.34 -26.44 15.34
CA GLU A 344 6.91 -26.12 15.37
C GLU A 344 6.59 -24.72 14.80
N TYR A 345 7.48 -23.72 14.99
CA TYR A 345 7.28 -22.39 14.43
C TYR A 345 7.34 -22.36 12.91
N ILE A 346 8.13 -23.21 12.30
CA ILE A 346 8.27 -23.29 10.83
C ILE A 346 6.96 -23.78 10.20
N GLU A 347 6.33 -24.80 10.81
CA GLU A 347 5.02 -25.27 10.35
C GLU A 347 3.93 -24.21 10.49
N VAL A 348 3.96 -23.45 11.60
CA VAL A 348 3.00 -22.34 11.83
C VAL A 348 3.20 -21.23 10.80
N ILE A 349 4.44 -20.85 10.48
CA ILE A 349 4.73 -19.83 9.46
C ILE A 349 4.26 -20.34 8.08
N GLU A 350 4.52 -21.60 7.75
CA GLU A 350 4.06 -22.19 6.49
C GLU A 350 2.54 -22.16 6.38
N ASP A 351 1.84 -22.62 7.40
CA ASP A 351 0.37 -22.61 7.42
C ASP A 351 -0.17 -21.20 7.26
N TYR A 352 0.45 -20.21 7.93
CA TYR A 352 0.07 -18.81 7.79
C TYR A 352 0.31 -18.27 6.38
N CYS A 353 1.49 -18.53 5.81
CA CYS A 353 1.81 -18.13 4.44
C CYS A 353 0.84 -18.74 3.43
N MET A 354 0.49 -20.01 3.60
CA MET A 354 -0.45 -20.71 2.73
C MET A 354 -1.89 -20.17 2.88
N GLN A 355 -2.33 -19.85 4.09
CA GLN A 355 -3.64 -19.26 4.32
C GLN A 355 -3.75 -17.87 3.70
N VAL A 356 -2.74 -17.01 3.92
CA VAL A 356 -2.71 -15.66 3.31
C VAL A 356 -2.68 -15.76 1.79
N HIS A 357 -1.87 -16.66 1.22
CA HIS A 357 -1.83 -16.89 -0.23
C HIS A 357 -3.17 -17.38 -0.78
N LYS A 358 -3.87 -18.26 -0.08
CA LYS A 358 -5.20 -18.73 -0.47
C LYS A 358 -6.23 -17.60 -0.52
N ILE A 359 -6.13 -16.65 0.41
CA ILE A 359 -7.03 -15.50 0.48
C ILE A 359 -6.67 -14.47 -0.60
N ASP A 360 -5.39 -14.10 -0.72
CA ASP A 360 -4.90 -13.03 -1.61
C ASP A 360 -3.55 -13.39 -2.26
N GLY A 361 -3.57 -14.38 -3.17
CA GLY A 361 -2.37 -14.87 -3.85
C GLY A 361 -1.67 -13.84 -4.73
N ASP A 362 -2.46 -12.95 -5.33
CA ASP A 362 -2.00 -11.96 -6.32
C ASP A 362 -1.79 -10.57 -5.72
N ALA A 363 -1.96 -10.39 -4.43
CA ALA A 363 -1.96 -9.09 -3.74
C ALA A 363 -3.03 -8.11 -4.25
N ASN A 364 -4.16 -8.60 -4.73
CA ASN A 364 -5.21 -7.79 -5.36
C ASN A 364 -6.52 -7.75 -4.57
N LYS A 365 -6.88 -8.83 -3.85
CA LYS A 365 -8.20 -8.94 -3.21
C LYS A 365 -8.46 -7.89 -2.13
N PHE A 366 -7.42 -7.51 -1.39
CA PHE A 366 -7.56 -6.44 -0.39
C PHE A 366 -7.48 -5.03 -0.99
N ARG A 367 -6.98 -4.89 -2.22
CA ARG A 367 -6.81 -3.61 -2.89
C ARG A 367 -7.93 -3.25 -3.85
N TYR A 368 -8.53 -4.25 -4.47
CA TYR A 368 -9.53 -4.05 -5.51
C TYR A 368 -10.77 -4.89 -5.25
N PRO A 369 -11.97 -4.35 -5.52
CA PRO A 369 -13.23 -5.09 -5.38
C PRO A 369 -13.44 -6.16 -6.47
N MET A 370 -12.53 -6.25 -7.43
CA MET A 370 -12.61 -7.16 -8.57
C MET A 370 -11.32 -7.96 -8.77
N SER A 371 -11.43 -9.14 -9.36
CA SER A 371 -10.28 -9.92 -9.82
C SER A 371 -9.68 -9.34 -11.10
N ASN A 372 -8.41 -9.72 -11.43
CA ASN A 372 -7.77 -9.34 -12.70
C ASN A 372 -8.55 -9.79 -13.95
N SER A 373 -9.38 -10.83 -13.82
CA SER A 373 -10.28 -11.30 -14.89
C SER A 373 -11.60 -10.52 -14.96
N MET A 374 -11.81 -9.54 -14.07
CA MET A 374 -13.10 -8.84 -13.88
C MET A 374 -14.25 -9.83 -13.65
N GLN A 375 -13.98 -10.97 -13.04
CA GLN A 375 -14.99 -11.86 -12.50
C GLN A 375 -15.35 -11.36 -11.10
N GLU A 376 -16.63 -11.12 -10.92
CA GLU A 376 -17.24 -10.77 -9.62
C GLU A 376 -17.11 -11.89 -8.61
#